data_0b80ee434d0e33094f39f5c61bce7fbe
#
_entry.id   0b80ee434d0e33094f39f5c61bce7fbe
#
_cell.length_a   1.000
_cell.length_b   1.000
_cell.length_c   1.000
_cell.angle_alpha   90.00
_cell.angle_beta   90.00
_cell.angle_gamma   90.00
#
_symmetry.space_group_name_H-M   'P 1'
#
loop_
_entity.id
_entity.type
_entity.pdbx_description
1 polymer ?
#
loop_
_entity_poly.entity_id
_entity_poly.type
_entity_poly.pdbx_seq_one_letter_code
_entity_poly.pdbx_strand_id
1 'polypeptide(L)'
;MAATSPTPMNSPISHRGPMNNQRPARPSIDGRGPALRHPLVVVVVAAAVTLAVGFAPMPFWDEDEPRFAAIARTMLETGDWVVPMHNDTLAVDKPVLMHWCMAACYRLFGVSEIPARIPSALAALATALALLRAGTVWFSPRTGVVAALAWIGCLLVGIESHAATPDAILTALTTWMTVLAAESLLGPTSTGSNSTGSNSTVPRGASPPRLPAGRAALIGALGGLAVLCKGPVGFVGPLAVILPWVAALAWQAGRDPSASVGRQMRAAIRAGLGAVAFIRPLILILAMLAVAAPWYVAVGLRTNGAWPAGFFLIHNVGRFAAPMENHSGGIFFHLLAMLVGFYPWSCFLPFSIVVATWRATRTDTPAPERRGLGLGLLWLSVWVGAFSLAATKLPNYVLPAYPAAALIVAATATRLVDRGSVAMPRWLAAGLGWVVFGGIATTATILIASRHGLEGVTSAALVGLVPILGAAACWWGARSGRFDPLAAMVGLSLVYTGLAVGPAAARIASANALPRLVEQAHRHAGGTARLSTYGQNTPNVVYYARGHVNEWRPEQSDRALADLASGGDRVLLVTEEGLRKIEPNLPSGTGIVGRVRPLFKDGDFLIIGRTDSPPARQAATESLTR
;
A
#
# COMPACT_ATOMS: atom_id res chain seq x y z
N MET A 1 -22.03 -46.20 -93.88
CA MET A 1 -22.48 -44.99 -94.60
C MET A 1 -22.46 -43.81 -93.67
N ALA A 2 -21.76 -42.81 -94.05
CA ALA A 2 -21.34 -41.61 -93.27
C ALA A 2 -22.51 -40.81 -92.77
N ALA A 3 -22.36 -40.26 -91.54
CA ALA A 3 -23.12 -39.13 -91.10
C ALA A 3 -22.18 -38.16 -90.37
N THR A 4 -22.01 -37.04 -90.97
CA THR A 4 -21.22 -35.85 -90.60
C THR A 4 -21.83 -35.13 -89.45
N SER A 5 -21.06 -34.76 -88.44
CA SER A 5 -21.37 -33.84 -87.39
C SER A 5 -21.18 -32.39 -87.84
N PRO A 6 -22.00 -31.44 -87.36
CA PRO A 6 -21.73 -30.02 -87.48
C PRO A 6 -21.13 -29.46 -86.20
N THR A 7 -20.11 -28.65 -86.36
CA THR A 7 -19.44 -27.78 -85.35
C THR A 7 -20.37 -26.69 -84.86
N PRO A 8 -20.36 -26.34 -83.57
CA PRO A 8 -21.03 -25.12 -83.12
C PRO A 8 -20.06 -23.93 -83.04
N MET A 9 -20.57 -22.76 -83.47
CA MET A 9 -19.96 -21.46 -83.47
C MET A 9 -19.66 -20.98 -82.01
N ASN A 10 -18.45 -20.48 -81.81
CA ASN A 10 -18.00 -19.74 -80.66
C ASN A 10 -18.57 -18.30 -80.65
N SER A 11 -19.30 -17.94 -79.64
CA SER A 11 -19.58 -16.53 -79.28
C SER A 11 -18.72 -16.15 -78.03
N PRO A 12 -18.14 -14.93 -77.95
CA PRO A 12 -17.24 -14.55 -76.88
C PRO A 12 -18.04 -14.16 -75.64
N ILE A 13 -17.90 -14.94 -74.54
CA ILE A 13 -18.38 -14.58 -73.22
C ILE A 13 -17.36 -13.62 -72.59
N SER A 14 -17.79 -12.38 -72.33
CA SER A 14 -17.04 -11.37 -71.61
C SER A 14 -16.84 -11.80 -70.17
N HIS A 15 -15.63 -12.21 -69.78
CA HIS A 15 -15.22 -12.40 -68.41
C HIS A 15 -15.13 -11.02 -67.74
N ARG A 16 -16.15 -10.65 -66.93
CA ARG A 16 -15.97 -9.70 -65.87
C ARG A 16 -15.13 -10.34 -64.79
N GLY A 17 -13.87 -9.88 -64.63
CA GLY A 17 -12.99 -10.27 -63.57
C GLY A 17 -13.61 -9.97 -62.19
N PRO A 18 -13.25 -10.72 -61.12
CA PRO A 18 -13.73 -10.46 -59.79
C PRO A 18 -13.27 -9.08 -59.36
N MET A 19 -14.22 -8.23 -58.90
CA MET A 19 -13.93 -6.95 -58.26
C MET A 19 -13.00 -7.21 -57.08
N ASN A 20 -11.76 -6.77 -57.22
CA ASN A 20 -10.73 -6.79 -56.20
C ASN A 20 -11.13 -5.79 -55.11
N ASN A 21 -11.88 -6.25 -54.11
CA ASN A 21 -12.27 -5.49 -52.95
C ASN A 21 -11.05 -5.42 -52.01
N GLN A 22 -9.96 -4.79 -52.51
CA GLN A 22 -8.82 -4.42 -51.70
C GLN A 22 -9.29 -3.31 -50.75
N ARG A 23 -9.78 -3.72 -49.57
CA ARG A 23 -9.74 -2.82 -48.41
C ARG A 23 -8.30 -2.33 -48.30
N PRO A 24 -8.08 -0.99 -48.14
CA PRO A 24 -6.72 -0.49 -47.96
C PRO A 24 -6.07 -1.28 -46.82
N ALA A 25 -4.94 -1.87 -47.10
CA ALA A 25 -4.14 -2.54 -46.11
C ALA A 25 -3.89 -1.55 -44.98
N ARG A 26 -4.46 -1.83 -43.81
CA ARG A 26 -4.08 -1.11 -42.59
C ARG A 26 -2.55 -1.23 -42.50
N PRO A 27 -1.81 -0.13 -42.28
CA PRO A 27 -0.39 -0.21 -42.07
C PRO A 27 -0.17 -1.26 -41.00
N SER A 28 0.64 -2.25 -41.28
CA SER A 28 1.14 -3.21 -40.33
C SER A 28 1.93 -2.38 -39.31
N ILE A 29 1.28 -2.02 -38.23
CA ILE A 29 1.98 -1.58 -37.02
C ILE A 29 2.71 -2.86 -36.60
N ASP A 30 3.99 -2.94 -36.96
CA ASP A 30 4.89 -3.94 -36.39
C ASP A 30 4.59 -3.95 -34.89
N GLY A 31 4.14 -5.09 -34.34
CA GLY A 31 3.59 -5.22 -32.99
C GLY A 31 4.61 -5.00 -31.85
N ARG A 32 5.57 -4.12 -32.11
CA ARG A 32 6.50 -3.54 -31.16
C ARG A 32 6.13 -2.07 -31.03
N GLY A 33 5.23 -1.77 -30.07
CA GLY A 33 5.10 -0.41 -29.57
C GLY A 33 6.48 0.15 -29.27
N PRO A 34 6.69 1.49 -29.28
CA PRO A 34 8.00 2.10 -29.15
C PRO A 34 8.72 1.46 -27.97
N ALA A 35 9.85 0.79 -28.24
CA ALA A 35 10.65 0.16 -27.20
C ALA A 35 11.04 1.28 -26.25
N LEU A 36 10.52 1.26 -25.00
CA LEU A 36 10.92 2.18 -23.96
C LEU A 36 12.43 2.02 -23.79
N ARG A 37 13.20 2.99 -24.32
CA ARG A 37 14.66 2.90 -24.37
C ARG A 37 15.29 2.74 -22.97
N HIS A 38 14.60 3.22 -21.93
CA HIS A 38 15.07 3.18 -20.55
C HIS A 38 13.92 2.96 -19.55
N PRO A 39 13.34 1.75 -19.43
CA PRO A 39 12.17 1.48 -18.59
C PRO A 39 12.43 1.80 -17.11
N LEU A 40 13.65 1.58 -16.62
CA LEU A 40 14.05 1.92 -15.26
C LEU A 40 13.97 3.43 -15.01
N VAL A 41 14.52 4.24 -15.93
CA VAL A 41 14.51 5.72 -15.79
C VAL A 41 13.06 6.23 -15.80
N VAL A 42 12.21 5.72 -16.69
CA VAL A 42 10.78 6.09 -16.75
C VAL A 42 10.09 5.81 -15.41
N VAL A 43 10.28 4.61 -14.84
CA VAL A 43 9.65 4.25 -13.56
C VAL A 43 10.20 5.09 -12.42
N VAL A 44 11.52 5.26 -12.32
CA VAL A 44 12.15 6.04 -11.24
C VAL A 44 11.72 7.51 -11.30
N VAL A 45 11.76 8.13 -12.48
CA VAL A 45 11.38 9.53 -12.64
C VAL A 45 9.89 9.74 -12.37
N ALA A 46 9.02 8.92 -12.96
CA ALA A 46 7.58 9.04 -12.75
C ALA A 46 7.19 8.81 -11.28
N ALA A 47 7.77 7.79 -10.63
CA ALA A 47 7.55 7.53 -9.21
C ALA A 47 8.09 8.68 -8.34
N ALA A 48 9.32 9.16 -8.60
CA ALA A 48 9.91 10.25 -7.85
C ALA A 48 9.09 11.54 -7.95
N VAL A 49 8.60 11.88 -9.15
CA VAL A 49 7.74 13.06 -9.35
C VAL A 49 6.42 12.91 -8.60
N THR A 50 5.75 11.75 -8.72
CA THR A 50 4.47 11.51 -8.04
C THR A 50 4.62 11.55 -6.52
N LEU A 51 5.67 10.92 -5.98
CA LEU A 51 5.98 10.94 -4.56
C LEU A 51 6.36 12.35 -4.10
N ALA A 52 7.17 13.09 -4.87
CA ALA A 52 7.55 14.47 -4.52
C ALA A 52 6.34 15.42 -4.44
N VAL A 53 5.39 15.29 -5.38
CA VAL A 53 4.13 16.06 -5.35
C VAL A 53 3.31 15.74 -4.10
N GLY A 54 3.36 14.49 -3.62
CA GLY A 54 2.70 14.05 -2.38
C GLY A 54 3.32 14.61 -1.10
N PHE A 55 4.59 15.04 -1.10
CA PHE A 55 5.27 15.61 0.07
C PHE A 55 4.94 17.09 0.30
N ALA A 56 3.66 17.41 0.39
CA ALA A 56 3.24 18.73 0.85
C ALA A 56 3.45 18.84 2.37
N PRO A 57 3.87 20.02 2.90
CA PRO A 57 3.92 20.25 4.33
C PRO A 57 2.52 20.11 4.93
N MET A 58 2.31 19.07 5.71
CA MET A 58 1.05 18.83 6.41
C MET A 58 1.29 18.14 7.75
N PRO A 59 0.50 18.48 8.78
CA PRO A 59 0.58 17.81 10.06
C PRO A 59 0.27 16.30 9.92
N PHE A 60 0.61 15.54 10.93
CA PHE A 60 0.23 14.13 10.99
C PHE A 60 -1.30 13.97 11.06
N TRP A 61 -1.81 12.97 10.33
CA TRP A 61 -3.24 12.75 10.19
C TRP A 61 -3.85 11.95 11.32
N ASP A 62 -3.23 10.82 11.61
CA ASP A 62 -3.77 9.74 12.42
C ASP A 62 -3.04 9.65 13.76
N GLU A 63 -3.60 8.88 14.65
CA GLU A 63 -2.99 8.56 15.94
C GLU A 63 -1.71 7.74 15.80
N ASP A 64 -1.61 6.92 14.74
CA ASP A 64 -0.44 6.07 14.48
C ASP A 64 0.80 6.87 14.02
N GLU A 65 0.66 7.80 13.05
CA GLU A 65 1.80 8.56 12.54
C GLU A 65 2.55 9.34 13.64
N PRO A 66 1.88 10.21 14.43
CA PRO A 66 2.55 11.00 15.46
C PRO A 66 3.10 10.13 16.58
N ARG A 67 2.47 8.98 16.86
CA ARG A 67 2.95 8.01 17.85
C ARG A 67 4.29 7.41 17.44
N PHE A 68 4.38 6.87 16.22
CA PHE A 68 5.64 6.31 15.71
C PHE A 68 6.72 7.37 15.56
N ALA A 69 6.34 8.56 15.12
CA ALA A 69 7.22 9.71 15.00
C ALA A 69 7.77 10.17 16.37
N ALA A 70 6.94 10.19 17.40
CA ALA A 70 7.36 10.52 18.78
C ALA A 70 8.33 9.46 19.34
N ILE A 71 8.05 8.17 19.15
CA ILE A 71 8.95 7.09 19.56
C ILE A 71 10.32 7.22 18.88
N ALA A 72 10.34 7.46 17.55
CA ALA A 72 11.58 7.63 16.80
C ALA A 72 12.39 8.86 17.28
N ARG A 73 11.70 9.96 17.60
CA ARG A 73 12.31 11.14 18.20
C ARG A 73 12.91 10.82 19.58
N THR A 74 12.16 10.17 20.45
CA THR A 74 12.63 9.77 21.78
C THR A 74 13.88 8.90 21.68
N MET A 75 13.91 7.91 20.77
CA MET A 75 15.10 7.09 20.52
C MET A 75 16.31 7.93 20.11
N LEU A 76 16.12 8.93 19.26
CA LEU A 76 17.19 9.82 18.80
C LEU A 76 17.70 10.71 19.95
N GLU A 77 16.80 11.29 20.75
CA GLU A 77 17.12 12.22 21.84
C GLU A 77 17.77 11.52 23.03
N THR A 78 17.29 10.32 23.38
CA THR A 78 17.83 9.54 24.52
C THR A 78 19.04 8.70 24.14
N GLY A 79 19.27 8.43 22.84
CA GLY A 79 20.28 7.47 22.38
C GLY A 79 19.91 6.00 22.65
N ASP A 80 18.70 5.72 23.12
CA ASP A 80 18.22 4.34 23.34
C ASP A 80 17.55 3.78 22.08
N TRP A 81 18.31 3.03 21.30
CA TRP A 81 17.86 2.39 20.06
C TRP A 81 17.20 1.01 20.27
N VAL A 82 17.09 0.55 21.53
CA VAL A 82 16.59 -0.79 21.85
C VAL A 82 15.16 -0.74 22.37
N VAL A 83 14.87 0.11 23.36
CA VAL A 83 13.56 0.15 24.04
C VAL A 83 12.70 1.25 23.46
N PRO A 84 11.61 0.91 22.74
CA PRO A 84 10.69 1.92 22.20
C PRO A 84 9.83 2.50 23.34
N MET A 85 9.92 3.81 23.54
CA MET A 85 9.16 4.53 24.56
C MET A 85 8.27 5.58 23.88
N HIS A 86 7.02 5.69 24.33
CA HIS A 86 6.08 6.71 23.95
C HIS A 86 5.56 7.40 25.22
N ASN A 87 5.87 8.67 25.38
CA ASN A 87 5.44 9.46 26.54
C ASN A 87 5.73 8.75 27.90
N ASP A 88 6.98 8.29 28.06
CA ASP A 88 7.51 7.53 29.20
C ASP A 88 6.85 6.16 29.46
N THR A 89 6.01 5.69 28.54
CA THR A 89 5.42 4.36 28.59
C THR A 89 6.06 3.42 27.54
N LEU A 90 6.15 2.13 27.88
CA LEU A 90 6.69 1.12 26.97
C LEU A 90 5.74 0.92 25.77
N ALA A 91 6.21 1.21 24.56
CA ALA A 91 5.44 1.00 23.33
C ALA A 91 5.61 -0.43 22.82
N VAL A 92 4.59 -1.27 22.99
CA VAL A 92 4.62 -2.70 22.67
C VAL A 92 3.86 -3.09 21.39
N ASP A 93 3.37 -2.13 20.62
CA ASP A 93 2.47 -2.36 19.50
C ASP A 93 3.18 -2.70 18.19
N LYS A 94 4.40 -2.22 17.97
CA LYS A 94 5.20 -2.49 16.77
C LYS A 94 6.67 -2.70 17.09
N PRO A 95 7.37 -3.55 16.31
CA PRO A 95 8.83 -3.67 16.39
C PRO A 95 9.54 -2.42 15.83
N VAL A 96 10.85 -2.40 15.89
CA VAL A 96 11.68 -1.20 15.86
C VAL A 96 12.07 -0.67 14.49
N LEU A 97 11.98 -1.47 13.40
CA LEU A 97 12.57 -1.09 12.11
C LEU A 97 12.08 0.26 11.59
N MET A 98 10.77 0.53 11.67
CA MET A 98 10.22 1.80 11.22
C MET A 98 10.79 2.97 12.04
N HIS A 99 10.86 2.82 13.36
CA HIS A 99 11.43 3.84 14.26
C HIS A 99 12.90 4.13 13.93
N TRP A 100 13.70 3.10 13.65
CA TRP A 100 15.09 3.27 13.22
C TRP A 100 15.21 4.02 11.89
N CYS A 101 14.37 3.67 10.91
CA CYS A 101 14.35 4.37 9.63
C CYS A 101 13.98 5.86 9.80
N MET A 102 12.95 6.15 10.61
CA MET A 102 12.57 7.53 10.94
C MET A 102 13.67 8.28 11.67
N ALA A 103 14.26 7.68 12.72
CA ALA A 103 15.33 8.30 13.49
C ALA A 103 16.57 8.60 12.64
N ALA A 104 16.90 7.72 11.68
CA ALA A 104 17.95 7.98 10.70
C ALA A 104 17.63 9.19 9.81
N CYS A 105 16.38 9.30 9.33
CA CYS A 105 15.92 10.47 8.56
C CYS A 105 15.93 11.74 9.42
N TYR A 106 15.51 11.66 10.67
CA TYR A 106 15.56 12.78 11.61
C TYR A 106 16.97 13.28 11.87
N ARG A 107 17.93 12.37 11.97
CA ARG A 107 19.35 12.74 12.13
C ARG A 107 19.90 13.49 10.92
N LEU A 108 19.42 13.18 9.70
CA LEU A 108 19.90 13.78 8.45
C LEU A 108 19.18 15.09 8.11
N PHE A 109 17.88 15.16 8.36
CA PHE A 109 17.00 16.23 7.86
C PHE A 109 16.30 17.02 8.96
N GLY A 110 16.53 16.70 10.25
CA GLY A 110 15.82 17.29 11.37
C GLY A 110 14.48 16.61 11.68
N VAL A 111 13.98 16.85 12.88
CA VAL A 111 12.71 16.26 13.37
C VAL A 111 11.53 17.05 12.83
N SER A 112 10.82 16.48 11.87
CA SER A 112 9.58 17.01 11.30
C SER A 112 8.79 15.92 10.57
N GLU A 113 7.60 16.25 10.06
CA GLU A 113 6.67 15.31 9.44
C GLU A 113 7.22 14.69 8.15
N ILE A 114 7.89 15.49 7.30
CA ILE A 114 8.44 15.01 6.01
C ILE A 114 9.51 13.92 6.23
N PRO A 115 10.56 14.12 7.04
CA PRO A 115 11.53 13.08 7.32
C PRO A 115 10.95 11.80 7.92
N ALA A 116 9.88 11.90 8.73
CA ALA A 116 9.19 10.73 9.26
C ALA A 116 8.56 9.86 8.15
N ARG A 117 8.11 10.47 7.06
CA ARG A 117 7.41 9.83 5.94
C ARG A 117 8.35 9.31 4.83
N ILE A 118 9.58 9.82 4.74
CA ILE A 118 10.58 9.41 3.72
C ILE A 118 10.75 7.88 3.66
N PRO A 119 10.87 7.12 4.77
CA PRO A 119 11.04 5.67 4.70
C PRO A 119 9.93 4.96 3.94
N SER A 120 8.68 5.40 4.10
CA SER A 120 7.52 4.83 3.39
C SER A 120 7.56 5.11 1.88
N ALA A 121 7.96 6.32 1.48
CA ALA A 121 8.11 6.67 0.07
C ALA A 121 9.22 5.86 -0.62
N LEU A 122 10.38 5.70 0.04
CA LEU A 122 11.47 4.87 -0.46
C LEU A 122 11.06 3.40 -0.58
N ALA A 123 10.27 2.89 0.36
CA ALA A 123 9.71 1.55 0.31
C ALA A 123 8.72 1.37 -0.86
N ALA A 124 7.87 2.36 -1.12
CA ALA A 124 6.96 2.35 -2.28
C ALA A 124 7.74 2.32 -3.60
N LEU A 125 8.82 3.09 -3.73
CA LEU A 125 9.73 3.04 -4.88
C LEU A 125 10.42 1.67 -4.99
N ALA A 126 10.91 1.11 -3.89
CA ALA A 126 11.53 -0.22 -3.87
C ALA A 126 10.54 -1.31 -4.33
N THR A 127 9.27 -1.20 -3.96
CA THR A 127 8.20 -2.09 -4.45
C THR A 127 7.97 -1.91 -5.95
N ALA A 128 7.94 -0.68 -6.45
CA ALA A 128 7.80 -0.39 -7.89
C ALA A 128 8.96 -1.02 -8.70
N LEU A 129 10.18 -0.97 -8.19
CA LEU A 129 11.35 -1.61 -8.81
C LEU A 129 11.24 -3.15 -8.81
N ALA A 130 10.70 -3.75 -7.75
CA ALA A 130 10.41 -5.18 -7.71
C ALA A 130 9.37 -5.58 -8.76
N LEU A 131 8.32 -4.77 -8.94
CA LEU A 131 7.27 -4.98 -9.95
C LEU A 131 7.77 -4.77 -11.37
N LEU A 132 8.61 -3.76 -11.61
CA LEU A 132 9.29 -3.56 -12.89
C LEU A 132 10.08 -4.81 -13.25
N ARG A 133 10.86 -5.33 -12.32
CA ARG A 133 11.67 -6.54 -12.50
C ARG A 133 10.79 -7.77 -12.74
N ALA A 134 9.84 -8.04 -11.86
CA ALA A 134 8.93 -9.18 -11.98
C ALA A 134 8.12 -9.15 -13.28
N GLY A 135 7.51 -8.01 -13.59
CA GLY A 135 6.72 -7.83 -14.81
C GLY A 135 7.54 -7.99 -16.08
N THR A 136 8.79 -7.51 -16.09
CA THR A 136 9.72 -7.66 -17.22
C THR A 136 10.11 -9.11 -17.43
N VAL A 137 10.47 -9.82 -16.36
CA VAL A 137 10.95 -11.22 -16.44
C VAL A 137 9.81 -12.22 -16.71
N TRP A 138 8.64 -12.01 -16.11
CA TRP A 138 7.52 -12.96 -16.21
C TRP A 138 6.63 -12.72 -17.42
N PHE A 139 6.56 -11.50 -17.93
CA PHE A 139 5.66 -11.11 -19.02
C PHE A 139 6.39 -10.33 -20.13
N SER A 140 6.58 -9.02 -19.93
CA SER A 140 7.28 -8.15 -20.89
C SER A 140 7.78 -6.87 -20.21
N PRO A 141 8.77 -6.16 -20.79
CA PRO A 141 9.23 -4.87 -20.27
C PRO A 141 8.09 -3.83 -20.10
N ARG A 142 7.14 -3.81 -21.06
CA ARG A 142 5.97 -2.95 -20.99
C ARG A 142 5.07 -3.29 -19.80
N THR A 143 4.84 -4.59 -19.56
CA THR A 143 4.07 -5.05 -18.40
C THR A 143 4.76 -4.66 -17.10
N GLY A 144 6.09 -4.76 -17.02
CA GLY A 144 6.85 -4.33 -15.86
C GLY A 144 6.68 -2.84 -15.54
N VAL A 145 6.77 -1.98 -16.56
CA VAL A 145 6.56 -0.53 -16.40
C VAL A 145 5.13 -0.24 -15.96
N VAL A 146 4.13 -0.83 -16.61
CA VAL A 146 2.71 -0.60 -16.28
C VAL A 146 2.41 -1.08 -14.86
N ALA A 147 2.92 -2.25 -14.44
CA ALA A 147 2.72 -2.77 -13.08
C ALA A 147 3.34 -1.86 -12.01
N ALA A 148 4.57 -1.39 -12.26
CA ALA A 148 5.26 -0.49 -11.35
C ALA A 148 4.54 0.87 -11.20
N LEU A 149 4.08 1.44 -12.32
CA LEU A 149 3.39 2.73 -12.30
C LEU A 149 1.94 2.63 -11.85
N ALA A 150 1.25 1.52 -12.12
CA ALA A 150 -0.07 1.24 -11.55
C ALA A 150 -0.01 1.09 -10.01
N TRP A 151 1.05 0.48 -9.48
CA TRP A 151 1.31 0.44 -8.04
C TRP A 151 1.43 1.84 -7.44
N ILE A 152 2.32 2.70 -7.98
CA ILE A 152 2.52 4.08 -7.50
C ILE A 152 1.24 4.92 -7.68
N GLY A 153 0.49 4.68 -8.77
CA GLY A 153 -0.70 5.45 -9.13
C GLY A 153 -1.99 4.96 -8.47
N CYS A 154 -1.98 4.01 -7.52
CA CYS A 154 -3.20 3.66 -6.81
C CYS A 154 -3.32 4.40 -5.47
N LEU A 155 -4.56 4.73 -5.08
CA LEU A 155 -4.87 5.66 -4.00
C LEU A 155 -4.29 5.21 -2.65
N LEU A 156 -4.48 3.94 -2.25
CA LEU A 156 -3.98 3.47 -0.95
C LEU A 156 -2.45 3.44 -0.89
N VAL A 157 -1.78 3.12 -2.00
CA VAL A 157 -0.31 3.20 -2.08
C VAL A 157 0.14 4.65 -1.96
N GLY A 158 -0.56 5.58 -2.62
CA GLY A 158 -0.33 7.01 -2.45
C GLY A 158 -0.42 7.44 -0.98
N ILE A 159 -1.48 7.04 -0.27
CA ILE A 159 -1.66 7.33 1.15
C ILE A 159 -0.52 6.72 1.98
N GLU A 160 -0.28 5.41 1.87
CA GLU A 160 0.70 4.69 2.69
C GLU A 160 2.15 5.06 2.37
N SER A 161 2.46 5.52 1.16
CA SER A 161 3.79 6.03 0.79
C SER A 161 4.10 7.41 1.39
N HIS A 162 3.06 8.14 1.84
CA HIS A 162 3.18 9.43 2.52
C HIS A 162 2.73 9.36 3.98
N ALA A 163 2.58 8.16 4.52
CA ALA A 163 2.27 7.93 5.92
C ALA A 163 3.51 7.46 6.68
N ALA A 164 3.67 7.95 7.90
CA ALA A 164 4.74 7.53 8.81
C ALA A 164 4.37 6.20 9.50
N THR A 165 4.11 5.14 8.69
CA THR A 165 3.64 3.81 9.11
C THR A 165 4.53 2.68 8.59
N PRO A 166 4.52 1.48 9.19
CA PRO A 166 5.37 0.37 8.76
C PRO A 166 4.88 -0.35 7.49
N ASP A 167 3.67 -0.06 6.99
CA ASP A 167 2.97 -0.87 5.99
C ASP A 167 3.64 -0.87 4.62
N ALA A 168 4.12 0.29 4.16
CA ALA A 168 4.87 0.40 2.92
C ALA A 168 6.19 -0.37 2.97
N ILE A 169 6.93 -0.31 4.11
CA ILE A 169 8.19 -1.03 4.31
C ILE A 169 7.94 -2.54 4.31
N LEU A 170 6.93 -3.00 5.04
CA LEU A 170 6.52 -4.41 5.05
C LEU A 170 6.23 -4.90 3.63
N THR A 171 5.46 -4.13 2.87
CA THR A 171 5.08 -4.47 1.50
C THR A 171 6.31 -4.58 0.59
N ALA A 172 7.26 -3.66 0.70
CA ALA A 172 8.51 -3.73 -0.07
C ALA A 172 9.30 -5.01 0.24
N LEU A 173 9.52 -5.29 1.53
CA LEU A 173 10.27 -6.46 1.97
C LEU A 173 9.60 -7.77 1.53
N THR A 174 8.30 -7.91 1.75
CA THR A 174 7.54 -9.12 1.37
C THR A 174 7.44 -9.30 -0.15
N THR A 175 7.35 -8.20 -0.91
CA THR A 175 7.37 -8.22 -2.38
C THR A 175 8.71 -8.71 -2.89
N TRP A 176 9.82 -8.16 -2.41
CA TRP A 176 11.15 -8.59 -2.81
C TRP A 176 11.42 -10.06 -2.46
N MET A 177 11.01 -10.53 -1.26
CA MET A 177 11.10 -11.95 -0.90
C MET A 177 10.39 -12.84 -1.94
N THR A 178 9.16 -12.48 -2.31
CA THR A 178 8.34 -13.24 -3.25
C THR A 178 8.96 -13.22 -4.66
N VAL A 179 9.39 -12.05 -5.15
CA VAL A 179 10.00 -11.90 -6.48
C VAL A 179 11.32 -12.67 -6.58
N LEU A 180 12.21 -12.53 -5.59
CA LEU A 180 13.50 -13.22 -5.58
C LEU A 180 13.35 -14.75 -5.53
N ALA A 181 12.37 -15.27 -4.79
CA ALA A 181 12.08 -16.70 -4.77
C ALA A 181 11.53 -17.17 -6.12
N ALA A 182 10.60 -16.42 -6.72
CA ALA A 182 9.96 -16.78 -7.98
C ALA A 182 10.92 -16.75 -9.18
N GLU A 183 11.85 -15.82 -9.23
CA GLU A 183 12.82 -15.70 -10.32
C GLU A 183 13.66 -16.96 -10.54
N SER A 184 13.91 -17.74 -9.51
CA SER A 184 14.64 -19.01 -9.62
C SER A 184 13.89 -20.05 -10.46
N LEU A 185 12.57 -19.87 -10.65
CA LEU A 185 11.73 -20.79 -11.45
C LEU A 185 11.15 -20.11 -12.70
N LEU A 186 11.24 -18.80 -12.82
CA LEU A 186 10.64 -18.01 -13.90
C LEU A 186 11.68 -17.31 -14.79
N GLY A 187 12.88 -17.05 -14.24
CA GLY A 187 13.97 -16.41 -14.96
C GLY A 187 14.58 -17.29 -16.05
N PRO A 188 15.27 -16.69 -17.05
CA PRO A 188 16.05 -17.44 -18.00
C PRO A 188 17.13 -18.25 -17.26
N THR A 189 17.23 -19.52 -17.58
CA THR A 189 18.32 -20.37 -17.07
C THR A 189 19.63 -19.81 -17.57
N SER A 190 20.40 -19.17 -16.70
CA SER A 190 21.76 -18.72 -16.95
C SER A 190 22.71 -19.93 -16.95
N THR A 191 22.62 -20.76 -17.97
CA THR A 191 23.67 -21.72 -18.33
C THR A 191 24.01 -21.46 -19.79
N GLY A 192 25.21 -20.86 -19.96
CA GLY A 192 25.79 -20.69 -21.27
C GLY A 192 25.92 -22.06 -21.97
N SER A 193 25.02 -22.31 -22.89
CA SER A 193 25.24 -23.15 -24.03
C SER A 193 24.32 -22.67 -25.14
N ASN A 194 24.91 -22.36 -26.28
CA ASN A 194 24.26 -22.12 -27.57
C ASN A 194 23.42 -23.35 -27.97
N SER A 195 22.22 -23.49 -27.43
CA SER A 195 21.23 -24.43 -27.92
C SER A 195 19.98 -23.65 -28.32
N THR A 196 19.94 -23.34 -29.61
CA THR A 196 18.72 -23.00 -30.33
C THR A 196 17.63 -24.03 -30.01
N GLY A 197 16.57 -23.59 -29.32
CA GLY A 197 15.28 -24.27 -29.37
C GLY A 197 15.06 -25.42 -28.39
N SER A 198 15.24 -25.26 -27.10
CA SER A 198 14.55 -26.14 -26.15
C SER A 198 13.81 -25.34 -25.07
N ASN A 199 12.48 -25.48 -25.08
CA ASN A 199 11.64 -25.20 -23.93
C ASN A 199 12.27 -25.89 -22.71
N SER A 200 12.90 -25.17 -21.81
CA SER A 200 13.39 -25.69 -20.52
C SER A 200 12.19 -26.08 -19.65
N THR A 201 11.55 -27.16 -20.03
CA THR A 201 10.61 -27.89 -19.19
C THR A 201 11.42 -28.51 -18.06
N VAL A 202 11.10 -28.20 -16.80
CA VAL A 202 11.54 -29.07 -15.69
C VAL A 202 11.28 -30.52 -16.12
N PRO A 203 12.29 -31.37 -16.14
CA PRO A 203 12.10 -32.76 -16.60
C PRO A 203 10.96 -33.41 -15.83
N ARG A 204 10.09 -34.17 -16.51
CA ARG A 204 9.00 -34.88 -15.82
C ARG A 204 9.58 -35.69 -14.67
N GLY A 205 9.14 -35.43 -13.42
CA GLY A 205 9.58 -36.15 -12.24
C GLY A 205 10.78 -35.55 -11.49
N ALA A 206 11.42 -34.49 -12.00
CA ALA A 206 12.49 -33.80 -11.27
C ALA A 206 11.90 -32.86 -10.19
N SER A 207 12.46 -32.92 -8.98
CA SER A 207 12.17 -31.91 -7.95
C SER A 207 12.64 -30.53 -8.43
N PRO A 208 11.92 -29.43 -8.07
CA PRO A 208 12.36 -28.09 -8.43
C PRO A 208 13.77 -27.84 -7.87
N PRO A 209 14.66 -27.18 -8.65
CA PRO A 209 16.01 -26.90 -8.22
C PRO A 209 15.97 -26.03 -6.95
N ARG A 210 16.80 -26.37 -5.96
CA ARG A 210 16.89 -25.58 -4.70
C ARG A 210 17.37 -24.16 -4.99
N LEU A 211 16.87 -23.19 -4.23
CA LEU A 211 17.39 -21.82 -4.26
C LEU A 211 18.91 -21.81 -4.05
N PRO A 212 19.68 -20.98 -4.77
CA PRO A 212 21.08 -20.73 -4.43
C PRO A 212 21.20 -20.30 -2.96
N ALA A 213 22.23 -20.77 -2.25
CA ALA A 213 22.37 -20.49 -0.82
C ALA A 213 22.38 -18.99 -0.48
N GLY A 214 23.11 -18.19 -1.27
CA GLY A 214 23.13 -16.72 -1.11
C GLY A 214 21.76 -16.07 -1.31
N ARG A 215 20.95 -16.59 -2.25
CA ARG A 215 19.59 -16.08 -2.46
C ARG A 215 18.65 -16.48 -1.31
N ALA A 216 18.78 -17.69 -0.79
CA ALA A 216 18.02 -18.11 0.40
C ALA A 216 18.40 -17.27 1.63
N ALA A 217 19.70 -16.98 1.82
CA ALA A 217 20.16 -16.10 2.87
C ALA A 217 19.64 -14.66 2.72
N LEU A 218 19.65 -14.11 1.51
CA LEU A 218 19.08 -12.78 1.24
C LEU A 218 17.57 -12.73 1.53
N ILE A 219 16.81 -13.73 1.09
CA ILE A 219 15.36 -13.82 1.38
C ILE A 219 15.13 -13.94 2.88
N GLY A 220 15.96 -14.74 3.59
CA GLY A 220 15.91 -14.84 5.04
C GLY A 220 16.22 -13.51 5.74
N ALA A 221 17.24 -12.78 5.29
CA ALA A 221 17.59 -11.46 5.83
C ALA A 221 16.47 -10.43 5.63
N LEU A 222 15.87 -10.37 4.43
CA LEU A 222 14.69 -9.55 4.15
C LEU A 222 13.51 -9.94 5.06
N GLY A 223 13.32 -11.25 5.30
CA GLY A 223 12.34 -11.76 6.24
C GLY A 223 12.62 -11.32 7.69
N GLY A 224 13.88 -11.28 8.10
CA GLY A 224 14.29 -10.74 9.40
C GLY A 224 13.96 -9.26 9.56
N LEU A 225 14.24 -8.45 8.51
CA LEU A 225 13.82 -7.04 8.47
C LEU A 225 12.29 -6.90 8.50
N ALA A 226 11.56 -7.75 7.78
CA ALA A 226 10.10 -7.73 7.79
C ALA A 226 9.52 -8.11 9.17
N VAL A 227 10.17 -9.03 9.90
CA VAL A 227 9.83 -9.35 11.30
C VAL A 227 10.12 -8.17 12.21
N LEU A 228 11.23 -7.45 12.02
CA LEU A 228 11.54 -6.21 12.75
C LEU A 228 10.62 -5.03 12.34
N CYS A 229 9.90 -5.14 11.22
CA CYS A 229 8.94 -4.12 10.76
C CYS A 229 7.54 -4.32 11.36
N LYS A 230 6.99 -5.53 11.24
CA LYS A 230 5.58 -5.80 11.65
C LYS A 230 5.39 -7.20 12.29
N GLY A 231 6.47 -7.83 12.73
CA GLY A 231 6.43 -9.13 13.40
C GLY A 231 6.27 -10.33 12.46
N PRO A 232 5.74 -11.46 12.96
CA PRO A 232 5.74 -12.75 12.25
C PRO A 232 5.09 -12.72 10.88
N VAL A 233 4.08 -11.88 10.65
CA VAL A 233 3.38 -11.75 9.37
C VAL A 233 4.32 -11.41 8.22
N GLY A 234 5.39 -10.66 8.49
CA GLY A 234 6.40 -10.26 7.50
C GLY A 234 7.20 -11.45 6.94
N PHE A 235 7.33 -12.52 7.71
CA PHE A 235 8.03 -13.73 7.28
C PHE A 235 7.08 -14.84 6.82
N VAL A 236 6.01 -15.05 7.56
CA VAL A 236 5.03 -16.12 7.28
C VAL A 236 4.22 -15.82 6.02
N GLY A 237 3.83 -14.55 5.79
CA GLY A 237 3.02 -14.16 4.64
C GLY A 237 3.63 -14.54 3.27
N PRO A 238 4.88 -14.12 2.95
CA PRO A 238 5.54 -14.55 1.71
C PRO A 238 5.71 -16.07 1.59
N LEU A 239 6.02 -16.77 2.69
CA LEU A 239 6.15 -18.23 2.67
C LEU A 239 4.82 -18.91 2.40
N ALA A 240 3.71 -18.39 2.93
CA ALA A 240 2.36 -18.87 2.64
C ALA A 240 1.96 -18.69 1.16
N VAL A 241 2.63 -17.80 0.43
CA VAL A 241 2.49 -17.66 -1.04
C VAL A 241 3.46 -18.57 -1.78
N ILE A 242 4.74 -18.55 -1.42
CA ILE A 242 5.82 -19.22 -2.16
C ILE A 242 5.68 -20.75 -2.06
N LEU A 243 5.47 -21.30 -0.87
CA LEU A 243 5.47 -22.74 -0.66
C LEU A 243 4.33 -23.47 -1.41
N PRO A 244 3.05 -23.04 -1.33
CA PRO A 244 1.99 -23.67 -2.10
C PRO A 244 2.17 -23.48 -3.61
N TRP A 245 2.72 -22.34 -4.06
CA TRP A 245 2.98 -22.12 -5.48
C TRP A 245 4.06 -23.10 -6.02
N VAL A 246 5.19 -23.26 -5.31
CA VAL A 246 6.24 -24.21 -5.69
C VAL A 246 5.71 -25.64 -5.64
N ALA A 247 4.93 -25.98 -4.61
CA ALA A 247 4.30 -27.29 -4.48
C ALA A 247 3.35 -27.58 -5.67
N ALA A 248 2.54 -26.60 -6.05
CA ALA A 248 1.62 -26.71 -7.19
C ALA A 248 2.39 -26.95 -8.52
N LEU A 249 3.50 -26.23 -8.74
CA LEU A 249 4.35 -26.42 -9.92
C LEU A 249 4.98 -27.82 -9.94
N ALA A 250 5.52 -28.28 -8.81
CA ALA A 250 6.11 -29.62 -8.68
C ALA A 250 5.08 -30.73 -8.87
N TRP A 251 3.88 -30.55 -8.30
CA TRP A 251 2.78 -31.48 -8.46
C TRP A 251 2.30 -31.56 -9.91
N GLN A 252 2.12 -30.41 -10.59
CA GLN A 252 1.74 -30.37 -12.01
C GLN A 252 2.78 -31.07 -12.90
N ALA A 253 4.07 -30.90 -12.61
CA ALA A 253 5.14 -31.55 -13.36
C ALA A 253 5.19 -33.09 -13.18
N GLY A 254 4.81 -33.59 -12.00
CA GLY A 254 4.82 -35.00 -11.64
C GLY A 254 3.46 -35.71 -11.73
N ARG A 255 2.38 -34.97 -12.07
CA ARG A 255 1.03 -35.54 -12.13
C ARG A 255 0.85 -36.50 -13.28
N ASP A 256 0.41 -37.73 -12.94
CA ASP A 256 -0.13 -38.72 -13.88
C ASP A 256 -1.67 -38.79 -13.66
N PRO A 257 -2.47 -38.26 -14.60
CA PRO A 257 -3.93 -38.31 -14.49
C PRO A 257 -4.52 -39.72 -14.39
N SER A 258 -3.79 -40.72 -14.92
CA SER A 258 -4.22 -42.14 -14.92
C SER A 258 -3.86 -42.87 -13.62
N ALA A 259 -3.05 -42.23 -12.76
CA ALA A 259 -2.59 -42.87 -11.53
C ALA A 259 -3.72 -43.01 -10.49
N SER A 260 -3.67 -44.05 -9.68
CA SER A 260 -4.58 -44.23 -8.54
C SER A 260 -4.49 -43.09 -7.55
N VAL A 261 -5.58 -42.83 -6.79
CA VAL A 261 -5.66 -41.77 -5.79
C VAL A 261 -4.48 -41.80 -4.79
N GLY A 262 -4.08 -42.99 -4.34
CA GLY A 262 -2.93 -43.16 -3.45
C GLY A 262 -1.59 -42.74 -4.06
N ARG A 263 -1.39 -42.95 -5.38
CA ARG A 263 -0.22 -42.47 -6.12
C ARG A 263 -0.24 -40.95 -6.27
N GLN A 264 -1.41 -40.38 -6.60
CA GLN A 264 -1.59 -38.93 -6.70
C GLN A 264 -1.34 -38.25 -5.34
N MET A 265 -1.85 -38.80 -4.22
CA MET A 265 -1.60 -38.29 -2.88
C MET A 265 -0.09 -38.32 -2.52
N ARG A 266 0.61 -39.42 -2.81
CA ARG A 266 2.06 -39.52 -2.60
C ARG A 266 2.83 -38.52 -3.47
N ALA A 267 2.37 -38.24 -4.68
CA ALA A 267 2.96 -37.21 -5.53
C ALA A 267 2.75 -35.80 -4.95
N ALA A 268 1.56 -35.50 -4.42
CA ALA A 268 1.27 -34.22 -3.77
C ALA A 268 2.12 -34.00 -2.50
N ILE A 269 2.24 -35.03 -1.64
CA ILE A 269 3.12 -34.98 -0.44
C ILE A 269 4.58 -34.73 -0.85
N ARG A 270 5.09 -35.47 -1.84
CA ARG A 270 6.45 -35.25 -2.35
C ARG A 270 6.66 -33.85 -2.92
N ALA A 271 5.67 -33.31 -3.61
CA ALA A 271 5.71 -31.94 -4.12
C ALA A 271 5.77 -30.91 -2.97
N GLY A 272 4.99 -31.11 -1.92
CA GLY A 272 5.04 -30.27 -0.71
C GLY A 272 6.40 -30.33 -0.02
N LEU A 273 6.95 -31.53 0.23
CA LEU A 273 8.29 -31.69 0.81
C LEU A 273 9.36 -31.07 -0.10
N GLY A 274 9.23 -31.23 -1.43
CA GLY A 274 10.10 -30.60 -2.40
C GLY A 274 10.06 -29.07 -2.35
N ALA A 275 8.89 -28.49 -2.14
CA ALA A 275 8.72 -27.03 -1.96
C ALA A 275 9.43 -26.53 -0.69
N VAL A 276 9.33 -27.26 0.41
CA VAL A 276 10.09 -26.94 1.63
C VAL A 276 11.59 -27.05 1.38
N ALA A 277 12.05 -28.12 0.72
CA ALA A 277 13.46 -28.30 0.38
C ALA A 277 13.99 -27.21 -0.58
N PHE A 278 13.11 -26.68 -1.48
CA PHE A 278 13.44 -25.62 -2.44
C PHE A 278 13.95 -24.35 -1.75
N ILE A 279 13.28 -23.89 -0.69
CA ILE A 279 13.62 -22.64 -0.01
C ILE A 279 14.88 -22.73 0.87
N ARG A 280 15.49 -23.91 1.05
CA ARG A 280 16.60 -24.14 2.00
C ARG A 280 16.28 -23.62 3.40
N PRO A 281 15.31 -24.20 4.11
CA PRO A 281 14.71 -23.61 5.32
C PRO A 281 15.74 -23.29 6.41
N LEU A 282 16.77 -24.12 6.59
CA LEU A 282 17.82 -23.85 7.58
C LEU A 282 18.57 -22.54 7.29
N ILE A 283 19.01 -22.33 6.04
CA ILE A 283 19.74 -21.11 5.67
C ILE A 283 18.81 -19.89 5.82
N LEU A 284 17.58 -20.03 5.34
CA LEU A 284 16.58 -18.96 5.37
C LEU A 284 16.23 -18.56 6.81
N ILE A 285 15.98 -19.53 7.69
CA ILE A 285 15.66 -19.29 9.10
C ILE A 285 16.86 -18.73 9.86
N LEU A 286 18.07 -19.26 9.67
CA LEU A 286 19.27 -18.74 10.31
C LEU A 286 19.56 -17.30 9.89
N ALA A 287 19.40 -16.96 8.61
CA ALA A 287 19.56 -15.59 8.12
C ALA A 287 18.47 -14.65 8.68
N MET A 288 17.23 -15.10 8.77
CA MET A 288 16.15 -14.35 9.40
C MET A 288 16.44 -14.09 10.88
N LEU A 289 16.85 -15.12 11.62
CA LEU A 289 17.17 -14.99 13.04
C LEU A 289 18.41 -14.11 13.26
N ALA A 290 19.45 -14.22 12.42
CA ALA A 290 20.64 -13.36 12.52
C ALA A 290 20.30 -11.87 12.43
N VAL A 291 19.26 -11.49 11.68
CA VAL A 291 18.80 -10.11 11.56
C VAL A 291 17.82 -9.72 12.66
N ALA A 292 16.83 -10.56 12.97
CA ALA A 292 15.75 -10.20 13.89
C ALA A 292 16.10 -10.47 15.37
N ALA A 293 16.71 -11.61 15.68
CA ALA A 293 16.90 -12.05 17.06
C ALA A 293 17.75 -11.10 17.93
N PRO A 294 18.81 -10.43 17.42
CA PRO A 294 19.60 -9.53 18.27
C PRO A 294 18.75 -8.46 18.97
N TRP A 295 17.84 -7.82 18.23
CA TRP A 295 16.98 -6.80 18.83
C TRP A 295 15.92 -7.39 19.76
N TYR A 296 15.24 -8.50 19.35
CA TYR A 296 14.23 -9.14 20.19
C TYR A 296 14.81 -9.65 21.53
N VAL A 297 16.04 -10.18 21.49
CA VAL A 297 16.75 -10.59 22.72
C VAL A 297 17.10 -9.36 23.55
N ALA A 298 17.66 -8.32 22.96
CA ALA A 298 18.06 -7.12 23.69
C ALA A 298 16.86 -6.41 24.35
N VAL A 299 15.73 -6.21 23.63
CA VAL A 299 14.54 -5.59 24.20
C VAL A 299 13.90 -6.49 25.26
N GLY A 300 13.89 -7.81 25.05
CA GLY A 300 13.40 -8.78 26.03
C GLY A 300 14.16 -8.73 27.35
N LEU A 301 15.49 -8.71 27.29
CA LEU A 301 16.34 -8.60 28.48
C LEU A 301 16.17 -7.26 29.18
N ARG A 302 16.15 -6.15 28.44
CA ARG A 302 16.03 -4.79 29.01
C ARG A 302 14.65 -4.47 29.60
N THR A 303 13.61 -5.18 29.17
CA THR A 303 12.23 -4.98 29.66
C THR A 303 11.72 -6.15 30.50
N ASN A 304 12.60 -7.03 30.96
CA ASN A 304 12.25 -8.25 31.73
C ASN A 304 11.11 -9.04 31.07
N GLY A 305 11.12 -9.15 29.73
CA GLY A 305 10.11 -9.87 28.95
C GLY A 305 8.80 -9.09 28.70
N ALA A 306 8.63 -7.91 29.26
CA ALA A 306 7.37 -7.15 29.14
C ALA A 306 7.07 -6.77 27.68
N TRP A 307 8.08 -6.34 26.92
CA TRP A 307 7.88 -5.96 25.52
C TRP A 307 7.47 -7.16 24.64
N PRO A 308 8.22 -8.29 24.62
CA PRO A 308 7.81 -9.45 23.83
C PRO A 308 6.44 -10.00 24.22
N ALA A 309 6.12 -10.06 25.52
CA ALA A 309 4.81 -10.53 25.98
C ALA A 309 3.68 -9.63 25.45
N GLY A 310 3.79 -8.31 25.60
CA GLY A 310 2.81 -7.35 25.08
C GLY A 310 2.66 -7.46 23.55
N PHE A 311 3.76 -7.54 22.83
CA PHE A 311 3.73 -7.58 21.37
C PHE A 311 3.14 -8.91 20.83
N PHE A 312 3.66 -10.06 21.27
CA PHE A 312 3.22 -11.34 20.70
C PHE A 312 1.82 -11.76 21.19
N LEU A 313 1.50 -11.59 22.48
CA LEU A 313 0.23 -12.08 23.02
C LEU A 313 -0.90 -11.10 22.75
N ILE A 314 -0.71 -9.80 23.01
CA ILE A 314 -1.78 -8.81 22.87
C ILE A 314 -1.90 -8.35 21.42
N HIS A 315 -0.81 -7.82 20.83
CA HIS A 315 -0.87 -7.16 19.53
C HIS A 315 -0.79 -8.08 18.31
N ASN A 316 -0.41 -9.37 18.45
CA ASN A 316 -0.49 -10.33 17.35
C ASN A 316 -1.64 -11.33 17.54
N VAL A 317 -1.59 -12.18 18.58
CA VAL A 317 -2.62 -13.19 18.82
C VAL A 317 -3.96 -12.54 19.16
N GLY A 318 -3.98 -11.55 20.05
CA GLY A 318 -5.19 -10.84 20.45
C GLY A 318 -5.88 -10.15 19.26
N ARG A 319 -5.14 -9.41 18.41
CA ARG A 319 -5.71 -8.75 17.21
C ARG A 319 -6.27 -9.71 16.17
N PHE A 320 -5.73 -10.91 16.08
CA PHE A 320 -6.28 -11.93 15.19
C PHE A 320 -7.58 -12.54 15.73
N ALA A 321 -7.64 -12.76 17.05
CA ALA A 321 -8.73 -13.47 17.71
C ALA A 321 -9.95 -12.58 18.04
N ALA A 322 -9.72 -11.28 18.35
CA ALA A 322 -10.78 -10.35 18.75
C ALA A 322 -10.59 -8.97 18.10
N PRO A 323 -11.69 -8.24 17.82
CA PRO A 323 -11.60 -6.86 17.35
C PRO A 323 -10.93 -5.99 18.42
N MET A 324 -9.94 -5.19 18.03
CA MET A 324 -9.29 -4.20 18.90
C MET A 324 -9.58 -2.79 18.38
N GLU A 325 -9.62 -1.80 19.29
CA GLU A 325 -9.75 -0.38 18.96
C GLU A 325 -11.00 -0.08 18.09
N ASN A 326 -12.10 -0.79 18.29
CA ASN A 326 -13.35 -0.71 17.51
C ASN A 326 -13.20 -1.02 16.00
N HIS A 327 -12.09 -1.61 15.56
CA HIS A 327 -11.87 -1.99 14.18
C HIS A 327 -12.46 -3.37 13.87
N SER A 328 -13.80 -3.44 13.75
CA SER A 328 -14.51 -4.64 13.32
C SER A 328 -15.04 -4.50 11.89
N GLY A 329 -15.34 -5.61 11.23
CA GLY A 329 -15.92 -5.59 9.88
C GLY A 329 -16.28 -6.98 9.37
N GLY A 330 -17.15 -7.04 8.37
CA GLY A 330 -17.54 -8.29 7.71
C GLY A 330 -16.40 -8.92 6.89
N ILE A 331 -16.57 -10.17 6.48
CA ILE A 331 -15.58 -10.93 5.69
C ILE A 331 -15.22 -10.25 4.36
N PHE A 332 -16.13 -9.46 3.78
CA PHE A 332 -15.91 -8.73 2.53
C PHE A 332 -15.25 -7.38 2.70
N PHE A 333 -14.90 -6.97 3.94
CA PHE A 333 -14.30 -5.66 4.22
C PHE A 333 -13.09 -5.36 3.33
N HIS A 334 -12.15 -6.30 3.23
CA HIS A 334 -10.92 -6.07 2.46
C HIS A 334 -11.14 -6.07 0.95
N LEU A 335 -12.17 -6.76 0.44
CA LEU A 335 -12.54 -6.64 -0.98
C LEU A 335 -13.09 -5.25 -1.29
N LEU A 336 -13.93 -4.69 -0.41
CA LEU A 336 -14.42 -3.31 -0.54
C LEU A 336 -13.29 -2.30 -0.35
N ALA A 337 -12.40 -2.51 0.62
CA ALA A 337 -11.22 -1.68 0.83
C ALA A 337 -10.31 -1.66 -0.41
N MET A 338 -10.13 -2.80 -1.09
CA MET A 338 -9.39 -2.87 -2.36
C MET A 338 -10.11 -2.15 -3.51
N LEU A 339 -11.44 -2.16 -3.53
CA LEU A 339 -12.20 -1.45 -4.57
C LEU A 339 -11.92 0.06 -4.53
N VAL A 340 -11.79 0.63 -3.34
CA VAL A 340 -11.46 2.04 -3.13
C VAL A 340 -9.94 2.26 -3.19
N GLY A 341 -9.17 1.49 -2.47
CA GLY A 341 -7.73 1.71 -2.30
C GLY A 341 -6.90 1.40 -3.54
N PHE A 342 -7.31 0.46 -4.39
CA PHE A 342 -6.65 0.17 -5.68
C PHE A 342 -7.20 1.04 -6.83
N TYR A 343 -8.07 2.01 -6.53
CA TYR A 343 -8.54 2.99 -7.51
C TYR A 343 -7.35 3.82 -8.06
N PRO A 344 -7.31 4.13 -9.39
CA PRO A 344 -8.36 3.89 -10.38
C PRO A 344 -8.32 2.51 -11.07
N TRP A 345 -7.37 1.63 -10.71
CA TRP A 345 -7.16 0.33 -11.35
C TRP A 345 -8.13 -0.77 -10.89
N SER A 346 -8.84 -0.54 -9.79
CA SER A 346 -9.72 -1.53 -9.15
C SER A 346 -10.83 -2.05 -10.06
N CYS A 347 -11.36 -1.22 -10.95
CA CYS A 347 -12.40 -1.62 -11.90
C CYS A 347 -11.95 -2.70 -12.89
N PHE A 348 -10.66 -2.74 -13.20
CA PHE A 348 -10.10 -3.74 -14.13
C PHE A 348 -9.70 -5.04 -13.43
N LEU A 349 -9.60 -5.03 -12.10
CA LEU A 349 -9.11 -6.17 -11.32
C LEU A 349 -10.00 -7.41 -11.44
N PRO A 350 -11.35 -7.34 -11.29
CA PRO A 350 -12.20 -8.54 -11.41
C PRO A 350 -12.08 -9.20 -12.79
N PHE A 351 -12.11 -8.41 -13.85
CA PHE A 351 -11.91 -8.92 -15.21
C PHE A 351 -10.51 -9.52 -15.39
N SER A 352 -9.49 -8.84 -14.88
CA SER A 352 -8.11 -9.30 -14.96
C SER A 352 -7.90 -10.62 -14.20
N ILE A 353 -8.55 -10.83 -13.06
CA ILE A 353 -8.56 -12.10 -12.33
C ILE A 353 -9.15 -13.23 -13.19
N VAL A 354 -10.28 -12.99 -13.84
CA VAL A 354 -10.91 -13.99 -14.73
C VAL A 354 -9.98 -14.37 -15.90
N VAL A 355 -9.41 -13.36 -16.57
CA VAL A 355 -8.46 -13.58 -17.68
C VAL A 355 -7.20 -14.30 -17.18
N ALA A 356 -6.64 -13.87 -16.04
CA ALA A 356 -5.46 -14.49 -15.45
C ALA A 356 -5.71 -15.96 -15.07
N THR A 357 -6.86 -16.26 -14.46
CA THR A 357 -7.26 -17.63 -14.10
C THR A 357 -7.39 -18.49 -15.35
N TRP A 358 -8.09 -18.01 -16.38
CA TRP A 358 -8.25 -18.71 -17.64
C TRP A 358 -6.89 -18.98 -18.30
N ARG A 359 -5.98 -18.00 -18.34
CA ARG A 359 -4.66 -18.15 -18.92
C ARG A 359 -3.71 -19.02 -18.09
N ALA A 360 -3.79 -18.96 -16.77
CA ALA A 360 -2.98 -19.79 -15.88
C ALA A 360 -3.28 -21.29 -16.04
N THR A 361 -4.48 -21.65 -16.52
CA THR A 361 -4.90 -23.04 -16.71
C THR A 361 -4.64 -23.56 -18.14
N ARG A 362 -4.39 -22.70 -19.12
CA ARG A 362 -4.22 -23.10 -20.52
C ARG A 362 -2.81 -23.52 -20.85
N THR A 363 -2.69 -24.58 -21.65
CA THR A 363 -1.40 -25.13 -22.11
C THR A 363 -0.75 -24.31 -23.23
N ASP A 364 -1.54 -23.54 -24.00
CA ASP A 364 -1.07 -22.64 -25.05
C ASP A 364 -0.51 -21.29 -24.50
N THR A 365 -0.66 -21.04 -23.23
CA THR A 365 -0.04 -19.89 -22.56
C THR A 365 1.46 -20.17 -22.34
N PRO A 366 2.38 -19.25 -22.71
CA PRO A 366 3.79 -19.39 -22.43
C PRO A 366 4.07 -19.70 -20.96
N ALA A 367 4.98 -20.60 -20.67
CA ALA A 367 5.22 -21.11 -19.32
C ALA A 367 5.57 -20.00 -18.30
N PRO A 368 6.42 -19.00 -18.60
CA PRO A 368 6.69 -17.89 -17.68
C PRO A 368 5.42 -17.09 -17.35
N GLU A 369 4.63 -16.73 -18.35
CA GLU A 369 3.37 -16.00 -18.18
C GLU A 369 2.38 -16.82 -17.34
N ARG A 370 2.18 -18.09 -17.66
CA ARG A 370 1.26 -18.98 -16.94
C ARG A 370 1.62 -19.12 -15.46
N ARG A 371 2.92 -19.34 -15.18
CA ARG A 371 3.42 -19.46 -13.80
C ARG A 371 3.36 -18.15 -13.04
N GLY A 372 3.69 -17.02 -13.70
CA GLY A 372 3.60 -15.68 -13.12
C GLY A 372 2.17 -15.28 -12.77
N LEU A 373 1.20 -15.58 -13.66
CA LEU A 373 -0.23 -15.37 -13.37
C LEU A 373 -0.71 -16.26 -12.21
N GLY A 374 -0.32 -17.52 -12.18
CA GLY A 374 -0.65 -18.43 -11.07
C GLY A 374 -0.09 -17.94 -9.73
N LEU A 375 1.15 -17.44 -9.71
CA LEU A 375 1.74 -16.82 -8.51
C LEU A 375 0.96 -15.58 -8.09
N GLY A 376 0.66 -14.67 -9.03
CA GLY A 376 -0.09 -13.45 -8.74
C GLY A 376 -1.47 -13.74 -8.14
N LEU A 377 -2.21 -14.69 -8.70
CA LEU A 377 -3.51 -15.11 -8.19
C LEU A 377 -3.42 -15.68 -6.77
N LEU A 378 -2.44 -16.56 -6.53
CA LEU A 378 -2.23 -17.14 -5.20
C LEU A 378 -1.81 -16.08 -4.19
N TRP A 379 -0.90 -15.19 -4.59
CA TRP A 379 -0.43 -14.08 -3.75
C TRP A 379 -1.59 -13.18 -3.32
N LEU A 380 -2.41 -12.73 -4.28
CA LEU A 380 -3.62 -11.96 -4.01
C LEU A 380 -4.57 -12.71 -3.05
N SER A 381 -4.84 -13.98 -3.33
CA SER A 381 -5.78 -14.79 -2.53
C SER A 381 -5.30 -15.04 -1.11
N VAL A 382 -4.01 -15.30 -0.90
CA VAL A 382 -3.44 -15.57 0.43
C VAL A 382 -3.55 -14.33 1.32
N TRP A 383 -3.10 -13.17 0.85
CA TRP A 383 -3.12 -11.95 1.66
C TRP A 383 -4.54 -11.45 1.93
N VAL A 384 -5.38 -11.39 0.90
CA VAL A 384 -6.78 -10.95 1.08
C VAL A 384 -7.55 -11.96 1.94
N GLY A 385 -7.38 -13.26 1.70
CA GLY A 385 -8.05 -14.32 2.46
C GLY A 385 -7.65 -14.33 3.93
N ALA A 386 -6.35 -14.28 4.23
CA ALA A 386 -5.85 -14.32 5.60
C ALA A 386 -6.40 -13.15 6.44
N PHE A 387 -6.34 -11.92 5.92
CA PHE A 387 -6.84 -10.75 6.65
C PHE A 387 -8.37 -10.65 6.63
N SER A 388 -9.05 -11.22 5.64
CA SER A 388 -10.51 -11.34 5.67
C SER A 388 -11.02 -12.27 6.78
N LEU A 389 -10.20 -13.21 7.23
CA LEU A 389 -10.49 -14.11 8.37
C LEU A 389 -10.09 -13.50 9.72
N ALA A 390 -9.16 -12.55 9.78
CA ALA A 390 -8.76 -11.89 11.03
C ALA A 390 -9.93 -11.08 11.61
N ALA A 391 -10.02 -10.95 12.94
CA ALA A 391 -11.11 -10.23 13.61
C ALA A 391 -10.96 -8.71 13.47
N THR A 392 -9.74 -8.16 13.64
CA THR A 392 -9.46 -6.74 13.46
C THR A 392 -9.29 -6.41 11.98
N LYS A 393 -10.01 -5.38 11.49
CA LYS A 393 -10.07 -4.97 10.09
C LYS A 393 -9.49 -3.57 9.89
N LEU A 394 -8.43 -3.46 9.10
CA LEU A 394 -7.90 -2.17 8.63
C LEU A 394 -7.63 -2.24 7.12
N PRO A 395 -7.92 -1.17 6.34
CA PRO A 395 -7.74 -1.18 4.88
C PRO A 395 -6.31 -1.48 4.43
N ASN A 396 -5.31 -1.01 5.18
CA ASN A 396 -3.89 -1.17 4.89
C ASN A 396 -3.33 -2.59 5.16
N TYR A 397 -4.07 -3.45 5.88
CA TYR A 397 -3.61 -4.82 6.14
C TYR A 397 -3.44 -5.66 4.86
N VAL A 398 -4.20 -5.35 3.81
CA VAL A 398 -4.08 -6.03 2.52
C VAL A 398 -3.15 -5.32 1.53
N LEU A 399 -2.42 -4.27 1.95
CA LEU A 399 -1.46 -3.59 1.09
C LEU A 399 -0.44 -4.55 0.44
N PRO A 400 0.08 -5.61 1.12
CA PRO A 400 0.96 -6.58 0.49
C PRO A 400 0.33 -7.43 -0.62
N ALA A 401 -0.99 -7.37 -0.84
CA ALA A 401 -1.68 -7.99 -1.98
C ALA A 401 -1.67 -7.11 -3.24
N TYR A 402 -1.49 -5.80 -3.10
CA TYR A 402 -1.55 -4.84 -4.21
C TYR A 402 -0.46 -5.04 -5.28
N PRO A 403 0.77 -5.44 -4.95
CA PRO A 403 1.78 -5.81 -5.94
C PRO A 403 1.29 -6.91 -6.90
N ALA A 404 0.62 -7.94 -6.37
CA ALA A 404 0.03 -9.00 -7.18
C ALA A 404 -1.12 -8.47 -8.05
N ALA A 405 -2.00 -7.63 -7.50
CA ALA A 405 -3.08 -6.98 -8.24
C ALA A 405 -2.53 -6.14 -9.41
N ALA A 406 -1.49 -5.34 -9.16
CA ALA A 406 -0.83 -4.53 -10.19
C ALA A 406 -0.23 -5.38 -11.32
N LEU A 407 0.44 -6.49 -11.00
CA LEU A 407 0.98 -7.42 -11.99
C LEU A 407 -0.13 -8.08 -12.83
N ILE A 408 -1.22 -8.55 -12.22
CA ILE A 408 -2.35 -9.19 -12.90
C ILE A 408 -3.04 -8.20 -13.84
N VAL A 409 -3.33 -6.98 -13.36
CA VAL A 409 -3.97 -5.94 -14.17
C VAL A 409 -3.04 -5.52 -15.31
N ALA A 410 -1.76 -5.26 -15.05
CA ALA A 410 -0.79 -4.87 -16.07
C ALA A 410 -0.62 -5.95 -17.14
N ALA A 411 -0.48 -7.22 -16.77
CA ALA A 411 -0.34 -8.34 -17.72
C ALA A 411 -1.58 -8.48 -18.62
N THR A 412 -2.76 -8.26 -18.07
CA THR A 412 -4.01 -8.30 -18.84
C THR A 412 -4.14 -7.10 -19.76
N ALA A 413 -3.93 -5.89 -19.23
CA ALA A 413 -4.10 -4.64 -19.97
C ALA A 413 -3.10 -4.51 -21.15
N THR A 414 -1.82 -4.77 -20.91
CA THR A 414 -0.78 -4.73 -21.97
C THR A 414 -1.10 -5.71 -23.08
N ARG A 415 -1.51 -6.92 -22.72
CA ARG A 415 -1.87 -7.95 -23.72
C ARG A 415 -3.07 -7.55 -24.58
N LEU A 416 -4.10 -6.95 -23.97
CA LEU A 416 -5.29 -6.50 -24.71
C LEU A 416 -4.96 -5.39 -25.69
N VAL A 417 -4.16 -4.42 -25.28
CA VAL A 417 -3.74 -3.30 -26.11
C VAL A 417 -2.79 -3.76 -27.23
N ASP A 418 -1.77 -4.57 -26.91
CA ASP A 418 -0.76 -5.06 -27.88
C ASP A 418 -1.38 -5.94 -29.00
N ARG A 419 -2.47 -6.62 -28.74
CA ARG A 419 -3.18 -7.43 -29.73
C ARG A 419 -4.16 -6.64 -30.61
N GLY A 420 -4.27 -5.34 -30.38
CA GLY A 420 -5.28 -4.53 -31.05
C GLY A 420 -6.70 -5.01 -30.75
N SER A 421 -6.86 -5.82 -29.73
CA SER A 421 -8.13 -6.42 -29.29
C SER A 421 -8.96 -5.39 -28.54
N VAL A 422 -9.19 -4.23 -29.17
CA VAL A 422 -10.18 -3.24 -28.70
C VAL A 422 -11.62 -3.80 -28.81
N ALA A 423 -11.72 -5.12 -28.99
CA ALA A 423 -12.97 -5.83 -29.20
C ALA A 423 -13.83 -6.04 -27.93
N MET A 424 -13.52 -5.33 -26.81
CA MET A 424 -14.39 -5.36 -25.64
C MET A 424 -14.83 -3.94 -25.20
N PRO A 425 -15.57 -3.20 -26.04
CA PRO A 425 -15.96 -1.82 -25.72
C PRO A 425 -16.82 -1.72 -24.44
N ARG A 426 -17.55 -2.80 -24.09
CA ARG A 426 -18.39 -2.84 -22.89
C ARG A 426 -17.57 -2.88 -21.59
N TRP A 427 -16.52 -3.71 -21.53
CA TRP A 427 -15.67 -3.80 -20.34
C TRP A 427 -14.82 -2.54 -20.14
N LEU A 428 -14.29 -1.99 -21.25
CA LEU A 428 -13.58 -0.72 -21.20
C LEU A 428 -14.52 0.41 -20.76
N ALA A 429 -15.72 0.48 -21.33
CA ALA A 429 -16.74 1.46 -20.95
C ALA A 429 -17.13 1.34 -19.47
N ALA A 430 -17.37 0.12 -18.97
CA ALA A 430 -17.69 -0.11 -17.57
C ALA A 430 -16.52 0.30 -16.64
N GLY A 431 -15.29 -0.05 -17.01
CA GLY A 431 -14.10 0.34 -16.27
C GLY A 431 -13.90 1.85 -16.23
N LEU A 432 -14.00 2.53 -17.37
CA LEU A 432 -13.89 3.99 -17.41
C LEU A 432 -15.08 4.66 -16.73
N GLY A 433 -16.29 4.08 -16.80
CA GLY A 433 -17.45 4.53 -16.03
C GLY A 433 -17.20 4.50 -14.52
N TRP A 434 -16.53 3.45 -14.01
CA TRP A 434 -16.09 3.38 -12.63
C TRP A 434 -15.05 4.47 -12.27
N VAL A 435 -14.10 4.74 -13.18
CA VAL A 435 -13.13 5.82 -13.01
C VAL A 435 -13.83 7.17 -12.90
N VAL A 436 -14.83 7.44 -13.77
CA VAL A 436 -15.67 8.66 -13.70
C VAL A 436 -16.45 8.71 -12.39
N PHE A 437 -17.08 7.60 -11.99
CA PHE A 437 -17.81 7.52 -10.73
C PHE A 437 -16.92 7.86 -9.54
N GLY A 438 -15.71 7.31 -9.46
CA GLY A 438 -14.76 7.62 -8.39
C GLY A 438 -14.33 9.09 -8.38
N GLY A 439 -14.18 9.73 -9.55
CA GLY A 439 -13.94 11.16 -9.65
C GLY A 439 -15.10 12.00 -9.12
N ILE A 440 -16.33 11.66 -9.49
CA ILE A 440 -17.55 12.30 -8.98
C ILE A 440 -17.67 12.10 -7.47
N ALA A 441 -17.45 10.86 -6.98
CA ALA A 441 -17.50 10.54 -5.56
C ALA A 441 -16.47 11.33 -4.76
N THR A 442 -15.23 11.44 -5.26
CA THR A 442 -14.17 12.25 -4.63
C THR A 442 -14.61 13.72 -4.53
N THR A 443 -15.08 14.32 -5.64
CA THR A 443 -15.59 15.69 -5.65
C THR A 443 -16.73 15.87 -4.65
N ALA A 444 -17.74 15.01 -4.72
CA ALA A 444 -18.93 15.09 -3.87
C ALA A 444 -18.57 14.97 -2.37
N THR A 445 -17.71 14.01 -2.01
CA THR A 445 -17.28 13.82 -0.62
C THR A 445 -16.59 15.06 -0.07
N ILE A 446 -15.67 15.67 -0.83
CA ILE A 446 -14.96 16.87 -0.39
C ILE A 446 -15.94 18.07 -0.28
N LEU A 447 -16.87 18.24 -1.22
CA LEU A 447 -17.87 19.31 -1.18
C LEU A 447 -18.86 19.13 -0.01
N ILE A 448 -19.26 17.90 0.28
CA ILE A 448 -20.08 17.61 1.47
C ILE A 448 -19.31 17.94 2.74
N ALA A 449 -18.07 17.47 2.86
CA ALA A 449 -17.21 17.77 4.00
C ALA A 449 -16.99 19.28 4.19
N SER A 450 -16.85 20.05 3.11
CA SER A 450 -16.70 21.51 3.17
C SER A 450 -17.94 22.23 3.72
N ARG A 451 -19.15 21.65 3.51
CA ARG A 451 -20.40 22.19 4.06
C ARG A 451 -20.62 21.81 5.53
N HIS A 452 -19.96 20.76 6.02
CA HIS A 452 -20.10 20.24 7.39
C HIS A 452 -18.93 20.62 8.31
N GLY A 453 -18.30 21.79 8.06
CA GLY A 453 -17.33 22.38 8.99
C GLY A 453 -15.87 22.30 8.58
N LEU A 454 -15.56 21.83 7.37
CA LEU A 454 -14.20 21.92 6.81
C LEU A 454 -14.08 23.15 5.90
N GLU A 455 -13.96 24.34 6.51
CA GLU A 455 -13.82 25.59 5.76
C GLU A 455 -12.53 25.63 4.93
N GLY A 456 -12.58 26.22 3.73
CA GLY A 456 -11.41 26.42 2.88
C GLY A 456 -10.96 25.20 2.08
N VAL A 457 -11.60 24.01 2.19
CA VAL A 457 -11.21 22.79 1.44
C VAL A 457 -11.89 22.63 0.10
N THR A 458 -12.81 23.53 -0.28
CA THR A 458 -13.60 23.43 -1.50
C THR A 458 -12.74 23.28 -2.77
N SER A 459 -11.59 23.95 -2.84
CA SER A 459 -10.66 23.83 -3.97
C SER A 459 -10.04 22.44 -4.12
N ALA A 460 -9.94 21.66 -3.06
CA ALA A 460 -9.46 20.28 -3.11
C ALA A 460 -10.40 19.36 -3.90
N ALA A 461 -11.68 19.72 -4.03
CA ALA A 461 -12.66 18.97 -4.81
C ALA A 461 -12.32 18.90 -6.31
N LEU A 462 -11.51 19.84 -6.83
CA LEU A 462 -11.05 19.84 -8.22
C LEU A 462 -10.23 18.60 -8.57
N VAL A 463 -9.64 17.92 -7.59
CA VAL A 463 -8.88 16.70 -7.85
C VAL A 463 -9.75 15.58 -8.44
N GLY A 464 -11.04 15.56 -8.13
CA GLY A 464 -11.98 14.60 -8.71
C GLY A 464 -12.28 14.81 -10.20
N LEU A 465 -11.92 15.96 -10.79
CA LEU A 465 -12.00 16.18 -12.24
C LEU A 465 -10.92 15.40 -13.00
N VAL A 466 -9.79 15.11 -12.38
CA VAL A 466 -8.68 14.38 -13.03
C VAL A 466 -9.12 13.00 -13.54
N PRO A 467 -9.77 12.13 -12.75
CA PRO A 467 -10.30 10.86 -13.25
C PRO A 467 -11.31 11.02 -14.38
N ILE A 468 -12.17 12.04 -14.32
CA ILE A 468 -13.20 12.29 -15.33
C ILE A 468 -12.56 12.64 -16.68
N LEU A 469 -11.64 13.61 -16.67
CA LEU A 469 -10.92 14.03 -17.88
C LEU A 469 -10.00 12.92 -18.42
N GLY A 470 -9.35 12.20 -17.53
CA GLY A 470 -8.48 11.09 -17.90
C GLY A 470 -9.25 9.91 -18.51
N ALA A 471 -10.43 9.58 -17.99
CA ALA A 471 -11.30 8.57 -18.58
C ALA A 471 -11.75 8.96 -19.99
N ALA A 472 -12.10 10.23 -20.21
CA ALA A 472 -12.42 10.77 -21.53
C ALA A 472 -11.22 10.68 -22.49
N ALA A 473 -10.02 11.01 -22.03
CA ALA A 473 -8.78 10.86 -22.80
C ALA A 473 -8.51 9.39 -23.15
N CYS A 474 -8.61 8.46 -22.18
CA CYS A 474 -8.47 7.03 -22.44
C CYS A 474 -9.45 6.51 -23.48
N TRP A 475 -10.72 6.92 -23.38
CA TRP A 475 -11.76 6.56 -24.33
C TRP A 475 -11.47 7.08 -25.73
N TRP A 476 -11.06 8.35 -25.83
CA TRP A 476 -10.71 8.96 -27.11
C TRP A 476 -9.48 8.30 -27.74
N GLY A 477 -8.42 8.04 -26.95
CA GLY A 477 -7.24 7.31 -27.42
C GLY A 477 -7.57 5.93 -27.96
N ALA A 478 -8.40 5.18 -27.24
CA ALA A 478 -8.85 3.84 -27.65
C ALA A 478 -9.65 3.85 -28.95
N ARG A 479 -10.44 4.92 -29.20
CA ARG A 479 -11.25 5.04 -30.44
C ARG A 479 -10.47 5.60 -31.62
N SER A 480 -9.66 6.64 -31.40
CA SER A 480 -8.95 7.34 -32.46
C SER A 480 -7.67 6.62 -32.90
N GLY A 481 -7.10 5.77 -32.04
CA GLY A 481 -5.80 5.15 -32.27
C GLY A 481 -4.62 6.14 -32.31
N ARG A 482 -4.85 7.41 -31.91
CA ARG A 482 -3.83 8.47 -31.98
C ARG A 482 -2.77 8.35 -30.89
N PHE A 483 -3.11 7.77 -29.76
CA PHE A 483 -2.19 7.53 -28.65
C PHE A 483 -2.58 6.28 -27.87
N ASP A 484 -1.65 5.79 -27.05
CA ASP A 484 -1.84 4.58 -26.25
C ASP A 484 -2.79 4.85 -25.08
N PRO A 485 -3.98 4.22 -25.03
CA PRO A 485 -4.93 4.41 -23.93
C PRO A 485 -4.37 3.92 -22.58
N LEU A 486 -3.45 2.96 -22.60
CA LEU A 486 -2.81 2.46 -21.37
C LEU A 486 -1.83 3.49 -20.80
N ALA A 487 -1.07 4.18 -21.65
CA ALA A 487 -0.23 5.30 -21.21
C ALA A 487 -1.07 6.45 -20.63
N ALA A 488 -2.21 6.75 -21.25
CA ALA A 488 -3.15 7.74 -20.71
C ALA A 488 -3.70 7.33 -19.34
N MET A 489 -4.05 6.05 -19.15
CA MET A 489 -4.53 5.54 -17.87
C MET A 489 -3.44 5.56 -16.78
N VAL A 490 -2.20 5.22 -17.13
CA VAL A 490 -1.05 5.35 -16.22
C VAL A 490 -0.85 6.82 -15.83
N GLY A 491 -0.80 7.74 -16.81
CA GLY A 491 -0.65 9.17 -16.54
C GLY A 491 -1.76 9.72 -15.65
N LEU A 492 -3.02 9.38 -15.96
CA LEU A 492 -4.17 9.69 -15.13
C LEU A 492 -3.99 9.24 -13.68
N SER A 493 -3.61 7.97 -13.48
CA SER A 493 -3.48 7.40 -12.13
C SER A 493 -2.39 8.10 -11.31
N LEU A 494 -1.24 8.41 -11.92
CA LEU A 494 -0.14 9.13 -11.26
C LEU A 494 -0.52 10.56 -10.89
N VAL A 495 -1.14 11.30 -11.83
CA VAL A 495 -1.58 12.68 -11.61
C VAL A 495 -2.66 12.73 -10.53
N TYR A 496 -3.67 11.86 -10.63
CA TYR A 496 -4.73 11.80 -9.62
C TYR A 496 -4.18 11.50 -8.23
N THR A 497 -3.38 10.44 -8.10
CA THR A 497 -2.83 10.03 -6.80
C THR A 497 -1.90 11.11 -6.24
N GLY A 498 -0.98 11.67 -7.03
CA GLY A 498 -0.09 12.74 -6.58
C GLY A 498 -0.86 13.98 -6.09
N LEU A 499 -1.88 14.42 -6.83
CA LEU A 499 -2.70 15.57 -6.42
C LEU A 499 -3.62 15.26 -5.24
N ALA A 500 -4.13 14.04 -5.14
CA ALA A 500 -5.01 13.63 -4.04
C ALA A 500 -4.26 13.56 -2.70
N VAL A 501 -3.08 12.92 -2.68
CA VAL A 501 -2.30 12.73 -1.45
C VAL A 501 -1.38 13.92 -1.12
N GLY A 502 -1.09 14.80 -2.08
CA GLY A 502 -0.32 16.02 -1.88
C GLY A 502 -1.22 17.24 -1.67
N PRO A 503 -1.44 18.07 -2.71
CA PRO A 503 -2.11 19.36 -2.55
C PRO A 503 -3.52 19.26 -1.95
N ALA A 504 -4.34 18.26 -2.36
CA ALA A 504 -5.69 18.11 -1.81
C ALA A 504 -5.66 17.66 -0.35
N ALA A 505 -4.83 16.66 -0.03
CA ALA A 505 -4.64 16.21 1.35
C ALA A 505 -4.07 17.32 2.25
N ALA A 506 -3.09 18.09 1.77
CA ALA A 506 -2.53 19.21 2.53
C ALA A 506 -3.59 20.28 2.82
N ARG A 507 -4.49 20.55 1.85
CA ARG A 507 -5.59 21.50 2.05
C ARG A 507 -6.57 21.01 3.12
N ILE A 508 -6.90 19.71 3.11
CA ILE A 508 -7.76 19.11 4.14
C ILE A 508 -7.02 19.10 5.49
N ALA A 509 -5.74 18.70 5.50
CA ALA A 509 -4.93 18.66 6.72
C ALA A 509 -4.71 20.03 7.35
N SER A 510 -4.75 21.13 6.57
CA SER A 510 -4.66 22.48 7.11
C SER A 510 -5.84 22.86 8.04
N ALA A 511 -6.96 22.13 7.93
CA ALA A 511 -8.07 22.22 8.86
C ALA A 511 -7.81 21.45 10.18
N ASN A 512 -6.74 20.64 10.28
CA ASN A 512 -6.35 20.01 11.53
C ASN A 512 -5.73 21.05 12.47
N ALA A 513 -6.49 21.42 13.46
CA ALA A 513 -6.13 22.48 14.37
C ALA A 513 -5.33 22.00 15.61
N LEU A 514 -5.07 20.70 15.77
CA LEU A 514 -4.34 20.15 16.93
C LEU A 514 -2.91 20.72 17.09
N PRO A 515 -2.10 20.90 16.05
CA PRO A 515 -0.80 21.57 16.21
C PRO A 515 -0.93 23.01 16.71
N ARG A 516 -1.95 23.74 16.21
CA ARG A 516 -2.24 25.12 16.67
C ARG A 516 -2.71 25.16 18.12
N LEU A 517 -3.46 24.13 18.55
CA LEU A 517 -3.90 23.99 19.94
C LEU A 517 -2.69 23.92 20.88
N VAL A 518 -1.71 23.07 20.56
CA VAL A 518 -0.48 22.95 21.37
C VAL A 518 0.31 24.25 21.35
N GLU A 519 0.42 24.92 20.21
CA GLU A 519 1.09 26.22 20.11
C GLU A 519 0.37 27.31 20.90
N GLN A 520 -0.97 27.34 20.91
CA GLN A 520 -1.77 28.25 21.74
C GLN A 520 -1.54 27.98 23.22
N ALA A 521 -1.50 26.70 23.63
CA ALA A 521 -1.22 26.33 25.01
C ALA A 521 0.17 26.82 25.47
N HIS A 522 1.20 26.63 24.61
CA HIS A 522 2.54 27.14 24.90
C HIS A 522 2.60 28.68 24.98
N ARG A 523 1.94 29.37 24.05
CA ARG A 523 1.85 30.86 24.11
C ARG A 523 1.15 31.36 25.35
N HIS A 524 0.07 30.69 25.77
CA HIS A 524 -0.67 31.03 26.99
C HIS A 524 0.20 30.90 28.24
N ALA A 525 1.04 29.88 28.32
CA ALA A 525 1.95 29.62 29.44
C ALA A 525 3.27 30.43 29.39
N GLY A 526 3.42 31.37 28.46
CA GLY A 526 4.64 32.18 28.35
C GLY A 526 5.82 31.52 27.65
N GLY A 527 5.55 30.46 26.85
CA GLY A 527 6.55 29.81 25.97
C GLY A 527 6.79 28.32 26.23
N THR A 528 6.65 27.84 27.47
CA THR A 528 6.81 26.41 27.81
C THR A 528 5.69 25.93 28.70
N ALA A 529 4.58 25.50 28.10
CA ALA A 529 3.48 24.90 28.85
C ALA A 529 3.83 23.47 29.26
N ARG A 530 3.52 23.11 30.50
CA ARG A 530 3.42 21.72 30.93
C ARG A 530 2.03 21.22 30.58
N LEU A 531 1.96 20.40 29.54
CA LEU A 531 0.70 19.94 28.99
C LEU A 531 0.21 18.69 29.70
N SER A 532 -1.08 18.66 29.97
CA SER A 532 -1.82 17.49 30.45
C SER A 532 -3.03 17.26 29.54
N THR A 533 -3.46 16.01 29.41
CA THR A 533 -4.70 15.64 28.73
C THR A 533 -5.63 14.91 29.69
N TYR A 534 -6.95 15.05 29.54
CA TYR A 534 -7.92 14.35 30.36
C TYR A 534 -8.96 13.61 29.51
N GLY A 535 -9.06 12.30 29.79
CA GLY A 535 -10.05 11.43 29.15
C GLY A 535 -9.77 11.05 27.72
N GLN A 536 -8.56 11.36 27.18
CA GLN A 536 -8.20 11.07 25.81
C GLN A 536 -6.74 10.64 25.66
N ASN A 537 -6.53 9.68 24.76
CA ASN A 537 -5.21 9.37 24.21
C ASN A 537 -4.99 10.29 22.99
N THR A 538 -3.96 11.13 23.03
CA THR A 538 -3.69 12.13 22.00
C THR A 538 -2.23 12.11 21.55
N PRO A 539 -1.79 11.09 20.76
CA PRO A 539 -0.43 11.01 20.27
C PRO A 539 0.03 12.26 19.51
N ASN A 540 -0.88 12.95 18.84
CA ASN A 540 -0.61 14.24 18.22
C ASN A 540 -0.15 15.29 19.25
N VAL A 541 -0.80 15.38 20.41
CA VAL A 541 -0.39 16.30 21.47
C VAL A 541 1.01 15.95 21.97
N VAL A 542 1.30 14.66 22.22
CA VAL A 542 2.62 14.18 22.66
C VAL A 542 3.71 14.54 21.65
N TYR A 543 3.42 14.38 20.35
CA TYR A 543 4.40 14.72 19.31
C TYR A 543 4.68 16.23 19.25
N TYR A 544 3.62 17.06 19.19
CA TYR A 544 3.76 18.52 19.02
C TYR A 544 4.17 19.24 20.31
N ALA A 545 3.88 18.66 21.48
CA ALA A 545 4.34 19.19 22.76
C ALA A 545 5.87 19.19 22.93
N ARG A 546 6.56 18.32 22.18
CA ARG A 546 8.03 18.13 22.25
C ARG A 546 8.55 17.85 23.67
N GLY A 547 7.69 17.32 24.54
CA GLY A 547 8.01 17.03 25.94
C GLY A 547 7.02 16.02 26.51
N HIS A 548 7.18 15.70 27.79
CA HIS A 548 6.26 14.84 28.51
C HIS A 548 4.88 15.47 28.64
N VAL A 549 3.83 14.69 28.41
CA VAL A 549 2.43 15.07 28.55
C VAL A 549 1.78 14.18 29.60
N ASN A 550 1.23 14.74 30.66
CA ASN A 550 0.49 13.95 31.64
C ASN A 550 -0.85 13.50 31.05
N GLU A 551 -1.05 12.20 30.88
CA GLU A 551 -2.29 11.65 30.34
C GLU A 551 -3.16 11.10 31.47
N TRP A 552 -4.20 11.85 31.84
CA TRP A 552 -5.12 11.51 32.91
C TRP A 552 -6.35 10.79 32.35
N ARG A 553 -6.65 9.61 32.93
CA ARG A 553 -7.87 8.86 32.58
C ARG A 553 -9.11 9.48 33.20
N PRO A 554 -10.33 9.18 32.69
CA PRO A 554 -11.58 9.71 33.26
C PRO A 554 -11.76 9.46 34.75
N GLU A 555 -11.19 8.37 35.29
CA GLU A 555 -11.24 8.01 36.71
C GLU A 555 -10.24 8.80 37.57
N GLN A 556 -9.36 9.58 36.95
CA GLN A 556 -8.28 10.34 37.59
C GLN A 556 -8.53 11.85 37.59
N SER A 557 -9.81 12.27 37.63
CA SER A 557 -10.22 13.69 37.62
C SER A 557 -9.50 14.52 38.67
N ASP A 558 -9.39 14.00 39.91
CA ASP A 558 -8.77 14.72 41.02
C ASP A 558 -7.27 15.00 40.76
N ARG A 559 -6.59 14.05 40.12
CA ARG A 559 -5.17 14.20 39.74
C ARG A 559 -5.01 15.23 38.61
N ALA A 560 -5.90 15.22 37.63
CA ALA A 560 -5.90 16.18 36.53
C ALA A 560 -6.10 17.62 37.08
N LEU A 561 -7.03 17.80 38.03
CA LEU A 561 -7.31 19.08 38.66
C LEU A 561 -6.17 19.51 39.58
N ALA A 562 -5.59 18.60 40.37
CA ALA A 562 -4.42 18.87 41.19
C ALA A 562 -3.20 19.27 40.37
N ASP A 563 -3.00 18.60 39.21
CA ASP A 563 -1.94 18.95 38.27
C ASP A 563 -2.16 20.38 37.74
N LEU A 564 -3.36 20.70 37.26
CA LEU A 564 -3.71 22.05 36.80
C LEU A 564 -3.53 23.14 37.88
N ALA A 565 -3.80 22.82 39.14
CA ALA A 565 -3.65 23.74 40.26
C ALA A 565 -2.19 24.00 40.67
N SER A 566 -1.27 23.08 40.31
CA SER A 566 0.11 23.06 40.86
C SER A 566 1.05 24.12 40.28
N GLY A 567 0.67 24.84 39.20
CA GLY A 567 1.54 25.88 38.63
C GLY A 567 0.86 26.73 37.55
N GLY A 568 1.40 27.93 37.32
CA GLY A 568 0.85 28.90 36.34
C GLY A 568 1.19 28.54 34.87
N ASP A 569 2.14 27.65 34.64
CA ASP A 569 2.56 27.14 33.33
C ASP A 569 1.81 25.87 32.93
N ARG A 570 0.88 25.37 33.76
CA ARG A 570 0.11 24.17 33.55
C ARG A 570 -1.14 24.43 32.72
N VAL A 571 -1.35 23.56 31.74
CA VAL A 571 -2.48 23.64 30.81
C VAL A 571 -3.07 22.25 30.62
N LEU A 572 -4.39 22.13 30.76
CA LEU A 572 -5.14 20.89 30.59
C LEU A 572 -5.91 20.95 29.28
N LEU A 573 -5.64 19.97 28.43
CA LEU A 573 -6.40 19.74 27.19
C LEU A 573 -7.52 18.74 27.45
N VAL A 574 -8.76 19.12 27.12
CA VAL A 574 -9.95 18.33 27.44
C VAL A 574 -10.99 18.49 26.34
N THR A 575 -11.84 17.47 26.14
CA THR A 575 -13.05 17.62 25.29
C THR A 575 -14.16 18.34 26.06
N GLU A 576 -15.18 18.80 25.32
CA GLU A 576 -16.39 19.34 25.95
C GLU A 576 -17.06 18.36 26.92
N GLU A 577 -17.09 17.07 26.57
CA GLU A 577 -17.63 16.02 27.46
C GLU A 577 -16.77 15.86 28.72
N GLY A 578 -15.45 15.83 28.54
CA GLY A 578 -14.49 15.77 29.65
C GLY A 578 -14.60 16.98 30.55
N LEU A 579 -14.74 18.20 29.97
CA LEU A 579 -14.90 19.42 30.75
C LEU A 579 -16.16 19.37 31.63
N ARG A 580 -17.30 18.95 31.09
CA ARG A 580 -18.56 18.84 31.89
C ARG A 580 -18.39 18.00 33.15
N LYS A 581 -17.50 17.01 33.13
CA LYS A 581 -17.23 16.12 34.28
C LYS A 581 -16.37 16.77 35.35
N ILE A 582 -15.45 17.70 34.98
CA ILE A 582 -14.51 18.33 35.91
C ILE A 582 -14.85 19.79 36.20
N GLU A 583 -15.73 20.44 35.44
CA GLU A 583 -16.10 21.85 35.54
C GLU A 583 -16.53 22.29 36.95
N PRO A 584 -17.34 21.48 37.69
CA PRO A 584 -17.75 21.87 39.05
C PRO A 584 -16.59 22.00 40.05
N ASN A 585 -15.47 21.35 39.79
CA ASN A 585 -14.31 21.25 40.67
C ASN A 585 -13.08 21.97 40.11
N LEU A 586 -13.23 22.81 39.08
CA LEU A 586 -12.11 23.56 38.51
C LEU A 586 -11.45 24.45 39.54
N PRO A 587 -10.11 24.52 39.63
CA PRO A 587 -9.42 25.42 40.52
C PRO A 587 -9.79 26.88 40.27
N SER A 588 -9.87 27.67 41.35
CA SER A 588 -10.17 29.10 41.24
C SER A 588 -9.16 29.84 40.37
N GLY A 589 -9.62 30.73 39.50
CA GLY A 589 -8.78 31.45 38.54
C GLY A 589 -8.37 30.64 37.31
N THR A 590 -8.96 29.45 37.10
CA THR A 590 -8.80 28.67 35.85
C THR A 590 -10.08 28.72 35.03
N GLY A 591 -9.93 28.61 33.68
CA GLY A 591 -11.06 28.64 32.77
C GLY A 591 -10.63 28.26 31.35
N ILE A 592 -11.56 28.33 30.40
CA ILE A 592 -11.29 28.07 28.99
C ILE A 592 -10.47 29.24 28.44
N VAL A 593 -9.25 28.96 28.01
CA VAL A 593 -8.31 29.92 27.39
C VAL A 593 -8.08 29.68 25.90
N GLY A 594 -8.63 28.59 25.37
CA GLY A 594 -8.63 28.30 23.95
C GLY A 594 -9.62 27.20 23.59
N ARG A 595 -10.06 27.21 22.34
CA ARG A 595 -10.97 26.22 21.78
C ARG A 595 -10.55 25.88 20.35
N VAL A 596 -10.56 24.61 20.00
CA VAL A 596 -10.21 24.13 18.67
C VAL A 596 -11.09 22.94 18.29
N ARG A 597 -11.60 22.96 17.08
CA ARG A 597 -12.33 21.82 16.52
C ARG A 597 -11.36 20.84 15.86
N PRO A 598 -11.22 19.60 16.36
CA PRO A 598 -10.36 18.60 15.75
C PRO A 598 -10.95 18.09 14.44
N LEU A 599 -10.07 17.66 13.52
CA LEU A 599 -10.47 17.03 12.28
C LEU A 599 -10.99 15.61 12.57
N PHE A 600 -12.16 15.25 12.04
CA PHE A 600 -12.77 13.91 12.14
C PHE A 600 -13.11 13.40 13.56
N LYS A 601 -13.16 14.28 14.56
CA LYS A 601 -13.65 13.91 15.90
C LYS A 601 -14.86 14.78 16.25
N ASP A 602 -15.79 14.22 17.00
CA ASP A 602 -16.95 14.94 17.49
C ASP A 602 -16.58 15.81 18.70
N GLY A 603 -17.10 17.03 18.74
CA GLY A 603 -16.90 17.99 19.82
C GLY A 603 -15.58 18.76 19.71
N ASP A 604 -15.50 19.86 20.47
CA ASP A 604 -14.33 20.72 20.51
C ASP A 604 -13.30 20.23 21.53
N PHE A 605 -12.02 20.46 21.23
CA PHE A 605 -10.93 20.41 22.21
C PHE A 605 -10.77 21.78 22.86
N LEU A 606 -10.74 21.77 24.17
CA LEU A 606 -10.65 22.95 24.99
C LEU A 606 -9.30 22.99 25.69
N ILE A 607 -8.75 24.18 25.81
CA ILE A 607 -7.55 24.47 26.60
C ILE A 607 -8.04 25.09 27.91
N ILE A 608 -7.76 24.43 29.02
CA ILE A 608 -8.03 24.96 30.37
C ILE A 608 -6.71 25.42 30.95
N GLY A 609 -6.66 26.68 31.37
CA GLY A 609 -5.49 27.32 31.96
C GLY A 609 -5.87 28.45 32.88
N ARG A 610 -4.89 29.17 33.46
CA ARG A 610 -5.16 30.33 34.30
C ARG A 610 -5.66 31.52 33.50
N THR A 611 -6.75 32.13 33.96
CA THR A 611 -7.35 33.30 33.31
C THR A 611 -6.61 34.60 33.60
N ASP A 612 -5.73 34.62 34.62
CA ASP A 612 -4.98 35.80 35.07
C ASP A 612 -3.63 35.98 34.37
N SER A 613 -3.26 35.09 33.43
CA SER A 613 -2.01 35.19 32.69
C SER A 613 -2.02 36.36 31.70
N PRO A 614 -0.93 37.15 31.58
CA PRO A 614 -0.88 38.37 30.76
C PRO A 614 -1.37 38.27 29.31
N PRO A 615 -1.17 37.16 28.58
CA PRO A 615 -1.70 37.02 27.23
C PRO A 615 -3.21 36.74 27.15
N ALA A 616 -3.82 36.21 28.22
CA ALA A 616 -5.26 35.90 28.26
C ALA A 616 -6.13 37.16 28.16
N ARG A 617 -5.66 38.31 28.63
CA ARG A 617 -6.38 39.59 28.52
C ARG A 617 -6.53 40.05 27.05
N GLN A 618 -5.55 39.79 26.16
CA GLN A 618 -5.65 40.16 24.76
C GLN A 618 -6.59 39.25 23.98
N ALA A 619 -6.54 37.92 24.22
CA ALA A 619 -7.39 36.95 23.52
C ALA A 619 -8.88 37.06 23.89
N ALA A 620 -9.20 37.39 25.16
CA ALA A 620 -10.57 37.60 25.60
C ALA A 620 -11.19 38.88 24.99
N THR A 621 -10.39 39.90 24.72
CA THR A 621 -10.85 41.14 24.09
C THR A 621 -11.13 40.95 22.60
N GLU A 622 -10.34 40.11 21.90
CA GLU A 622 -10.54 39.78 20.47
C GLU A 622 -11.72 38.82 20.23
N SER A 623 -12.04 37.93 21.19
CA SER A 623 -13.19 37.01 21.06
C SER A 623 -14.54 37.67 21.33
N LEU A 624 -14.57 38.84 21.99
CA LEU A 624 -15.77 39.63 22.23
C LEU A 624 -16.08 40.62 21.08
N THR A 625 -15.15 40.76 20.13
CA THR A 625 -15.28 41.67 18.98
C THR A 625 -15.46 40.94 17.63
N ARG A 626 -15.60 39.65 17.64
CA ARG A 626 -16.03 38.83 16.49
C ARG A 626 -17.18 37.93 16.89
#